data_9d2637746e5c8b2c2785d963d02dd1c3
#
_entry.id   9d2637746e5c8b2c2785d963d02dd1c3
#
_cell.length_a   1.000
_cell.length_b   1.000
_cell.length_c   1.000
_cell.angle_alpha   90.00
_cell.angle_beta   90.00
_cell.angle_gamma   90.00
#
_symmetry.space_group_name_H-M   'P 1'
#
loop_
_entity.id
_entity.type
_entity.pdbx_description
1 polymer ?
#
loop_
_entity_poly.entity_id
_entity_poly.type
_entity_poly.pdbx_seq_one_letter_code
_entity_poly.pdbx_strand_id
1 'polypeptide(L)'
;MTEAVITPKQFSLLYDLSDDYVFLMRKLDDTFIYECINKKAEEVFFENPIGKKLEDCLEEYHYMTIVNNYKRAFLEKKSIFYQDHFSISNLTHVNETTAIPIFDGENQYILAITKKVARSKEMQASTYILESYKKGINEAALVAMTNENGIIEMVNQVFENTCQFKQNEIVGKTFRLINSNFHDENFFRQMWSTVKDGSIWRGEIRNRTKSGSFYWVDANVIPIMNEHGEIEKYLTIQFDITEKKRIIDELRNIERTFTLITEYSNDLIAITDEEGYLLYSSPSHETILQYDKEELLGTYYLSLISEDRVEAGHLLPSIDENSIYRTELLMKKKNGNTIWADTSITEVKRNRDEEDEKWFVVVSREITEKRELEDKLKFMAYHDSLTELPNRRSFHRDLPIAIDSLNGDNNIALIYIDGDDFKSVNDQFGHDVGDQFLIRFAEKLQHCVNGQFNCYRLGGDEFVIIVDKVDDYKDGSSEKILKLIYAIQDTLKIGWMIGDHLFTPTSSIGISIYPHDGKSVDELLDKADQALYAAKKLGKNNFLYTNAVQN
;
A
#
# COMPACT_ATOMS: atom_id res chain seq x y z
N MET A 1 -57.13 12.47 86.25
CA MET A 1 -56.07 13.07 85.44
C MET A 1 -54.78 12.42 85.82
N THR A 2 -54.30 11.44 85.07
CA THR A 2 -52.99 10.78 85.25
C THR A 2 -51.97 11.80 84.86
N GLU A 3 -51.11 12.27 85.82
CA GLU A 3 -50.00 13.15 85.54
C GLU A 3 -49.09 12.45 84.52
N ALA A 4 -48.76 13.13 83.45
CA ALA A 4 -47.79 12.61 82.46
C ALA A 4 -46.43 12.36 83.13
N VAL A 5 -45.78 11.28 82.85
CA VAL A 5 -44.43 10.86 83.40
C VAL A 5 -43.39 12.01 83.30
N ILE A 6 -43.43 12.74 82.23
CA ILE A 6 -42.62 13.94 82.01
C ILE A 6 -43.52 15.01 81.36
N THR A 7 -43.63 16.16 82.02
CA THR A 7 -44.32 17.33 81.39
C THR A 7 -43.49 17.88 80.26
N PRO A 8 -44.12 18.52 79.25
CA PRO A 8 -43.35 19.11 78.13
C PRO A 8 -42.25 20.09 78.61
N LYS A 9 -42.45 20.77 79.68
CA LYS A 9 -41.46 21.67 80.30
C LYS A 9 -40.28 20.93 80.92
N GLN A 10 -40.52 19.74 81.52
CA GLN A 10 -39.46 18.91 82.07
C GLN A 10 -38.69 18.22 80.94
N PHE A 11 -39.38 17.82 79.89
CA PHE A 11 -38.73 17.23 78.68
C PHE A 11 -37.80 18.24 78.02
N SER A 12 -38.25 19.47 77.80
CA SER A 12 -37.44 20.51 77.22
C SER A 12 -36.22 20.82 78.08
N LEU A 13 -36.35 20.93 79.39
CA LEU A 13 -35.26 21.17 80.36
C LEU A 13 -34.18 20.05 80.30
N LEU A 14 -34.55 18.82 79.98
CA LEU A 14 -33.63 17.67 79.99
C LEU A 14 -32.95 17.48 78.60
N TYR A 15 -33.64 17.79 77.52
CA TYR A 15 -33.19 17.36 76.18
C TYR A 15 -32.96 18.47 75.15
N ASP A 16 -33.39 19.75 75.43
CA ASP A 16 -33.22 20.85 74.48
C ASP A 16 -31.76 21.28 74.24
N LEU A 17 -30.85 20.88 75.14
CA LEU A 17 -29.42 21.12 75.02
C LEU A 17 -28.71 19.97 74.33
N SER A 18 -29.41 18.87 73.95
CA SER A 18 -28.85 17.74 73.24
C SER A 18 -28.65 18.06 71.76
N ASP A 19 -27.49 17.73 71.21
CA ASP A 19 -27.21 17.76 69.78
C ASP A 19 -27.89 16.59 69.00
N ASP A 20 -28.44 15.61 69.77
CA ASP A 20 -29.19 14.50 69.21
C ASP A 20 -30.65 14.85 69.05
N TYR A 21 -31.34 14.24 68.07
CA TYR A 21 -32.79 14.35 67.95
C TYR A 21 -33.45 13.45 68.98
N VAL A 22 -34.29 14.04 69.86
CA VAL A 22 -34.94 13.27 70.94
C VAL A 22 -36.44 13.37 70.79
N PHE A 23 -37.13 12.25 70.78
CA PHE A 23 -38.53 12.08 70.61
C PHE A 23 -39.10 11.28 71.78
N LEU A 24 -40.17 11.79 72.40
CA LEU A 24 -41.00 10.99 73.31
C LEU A 24 -42.29 10.66 72.54
N MET A 25 -42.49 9.33 72.35
CA MET A 25 -43.62 8.78 71.64
C MET A 25 -44.53 8.05 72.62
N ARG A 26 -45.84 8.36 72.56
CA ARG A 26 -46.83 7.59 73.30
C ARG A 26 -47.40 6.45 72.40
N LYS A 27 -47.47 5.25 72.91
CA LYS A 27 -48.13 4.15 72.23
C LYS A 27 -49.64 4.29 72.30
N LEU A 28 -50.31 4.21 71.15
CA LEU A 28 -51.73 4.18 71.05
C LEU A 28 -52.15 3.01 70.13
N ASP A 29 -52.74 1.95 70.72
CA ASP A 29 -53.04 0.71 70.01
C ASP A 29 -51.81 0.17 69.28
N ASP A 30 -51.88 0.10 67.96
CA ASP A 30 -50.80 -0.38 67.10
C ASP A 30 -49.88 0.68 66.53
N THR A 31 -50.09 1.96 66.83
CA THR A 31 -49.29 3.10 66.36
C THR A 31 -48.66 3.91 67.49
N PHE A 32 -47.95 4.93 67.16
CA PHE A 32 -47.28 5.84 68.10
C PHE A 32 -47.64 7.29 67.77
N ILE A 33 -47.81 8.11 68.84
CA ILE A 33 -48.10 9.52 68.71
C ILE A 33 -46.94 10.34 69.32
N TYR A 34 -46.51 11.38 68.62
CA TYR A 34 -45.53 12.31 69.17
C TYR A 34 -46.07 13.04 70.40
N GLU A 35 -45.49 12.76 71.57
CA GLU A 35 -45.92 13.44 72.84
C GLU A 35 -45.04 14.64 73.09
N CYS A 36 -43.70 14.52 72.94
CA CYS A 36 -42.76 15.63 73.03
C CYS A 36 -41.61 15.42 72.08
N ILE A 37 -41.00 16.48 71.58
CA ILE A 37 -39.76 16.52 70.82
C ILE A 37 -38.85 17.57 71.41
N ASN A 38 -37.52 17.40 71.31
CA ASN A 38 -36.59 18.42 71.72
C ASN A 38 -36.41 19.48 70.61
N LYS A 39 -35.81 20.64 70.95
CA LYS A 39 -35.59 21.75 70.02
C LYS A 39 -34.81 21.33 68.77
N LYS A 40 -33.86 20.36 68.89
CA LYS A 40 -33.09 19.84 67.77
C LYS A 40 -33.96 19.03 66.81
N ALA A 41 -34.91 18.27 67.35
CA ALA A 41 -35.84 17.47 66.55
C ALA A 41 -36.87 18.31 65.78
N GLU A 42 -37.19 19.56 66.28
CA GLU A 42 -38.06 20.46 65.54
C GLU A 42 -37.51 20.81 64.15
N GLU A 43 -36.19 20.86 63.99
CA GLU A 43 -35.52 21.13 62.68
C GLU A 43 -35.86 20.13 61.59
N VAL A 44 -36.36 18.95 61.94
CA VAL A 44 -36.65 17.83 60.98
C VAL A 44 -38.06 17.94 60.39
N PHE A 45 -38.95 18.67 61.06
CA PHE A 45 -40.35 18.72 60.66
C PHE A 45 -40.73 20.11 60.08
N PHE A 46 -41.50 20.07 58.96
CA PHE A 46 -42.07 21.34 58.40
C PHE A 46 -43.18 21.91 59.23
N GLU A 47 -43.90 21.02 59.99
CA GLU A 47 -44.96 21.39 60.89
C GLU A 47 -44.80 20.65 62.24
N ASN A 48 -45.30 21.26 63.34
CA ASN A 48 -45.18 20.62 64.65
C ASN A 48 -45.84 19.24 64.66
N PRO A 49 -45.10 18.18 64.97
CA PRO A 49 -45.62 16.80 64.95
C PRO A 49 -46.31 16.38 66.23
N ILE A 50 -46.26 17.19 67.30
CA ILE A 50 -46.86 16.87 68.62
C ILE A 50 -48.36 16.63 68.47
N GLY A 51 -48.84 15.48 68.96
CA GLY A 51 -50.21 15.03 68.86
C GLY A 51 -50.55 14.33 67.54
N LYS A 52 -49.63 14.34 66.50
CA LYS A 52 -49.84 13.57 65.26
C LYS A 52 -49.32 12.17 65.42
N LYS A 53 -49.89 11.22 64.61
CA LYS A 53 -49.41 9.87 64.58
C LYS A 53 -48.11 9.79 63.80
N LEU A 54 -47.29 8.77 64.10
CA LEU A 54 -46.03 8.54 63.43
C LEU A 54 -46.22 8.26 61.91
N GLU A 55 -47.30 7.58 61.56
CA GLU A 55 -47.68 7.26 60.18
C GLU A 55 -48.03 8.48 59.33
N ASP A 56 -48.53 9.57 59.98
CA ASP A 56 -48.89 10.81 59.30
C ASP A 56 -47.69 11.71 59.03
N CYS A 57 -46.54 11.44 59.67
CA CYS A 57 -45.34 12.28 59.63
C CYS A 57 -44.19 11.65 58.86
N LEU A 58 -44.24 10.38 58.46
CA LEU A 58 -43.16 9.63 57.83
C LEU A 58 -43.62 8.89 56.57
N GLU A 59 -42.70 8.70 55.61
CA GLU A 59 -42.92 7.81 54.46
C GLU A 59 -43.07 6.35 54.92
N GLU A 60 -43.88 5.56 54.23
CA GLU A 60 -44.23 4.19 54.58
C GLU A 60 -43.05 3.26 54.91
N TYR A 61 -41.96 3.36 54.14
CA TYR A 61 -40.73 2.57 54.39
C TYR A 61 -40.09 2.90 55.75
N HIS A 62 -39.95 4.19 56.07
CA HIS A 62 -39.33 4.65 57.30
C HIS A 62 -40.25 4.35 58.51
N TYR A 63 -41.56 4.56 58.34
CA TYR A 63 -42.57 4.23 59.34
C TYR A 63 -42.46 2.75 59.76
N MET A 64 -42.44 1.81 58.78
CA MET A 64 -42.39 0.40 59.09
C MET A 64 -41.12 -0.02 59.84
N THR A 65 -39.98 0.57 59.48
CA THR A 65 -38.70 0.35 60.19
C THR A 65 -38.73 0.81 61.64
N ILE A 66 -39.21 2.01 61.88
CA ILE A 66 -39.27 2.59 63.23
C ILE A 66 -40.27 1.85 64.10
N VAL A 67 -41.51 1.64 63.60
CA VAL A 67 -42.58 0.97 64.35
C VAL A 67 -42.19 -0.47 64.74
N ASN A 68 -41.55 -1.21 63.87
CA ASN A 68 -41.09 -2.56 64.14
C ASN A 68 -40.05 -2.56 65.32
N ASN A 69 -39.12 -1.63 65.29
CA ASN A 69 -38.12 -1.51 66.34
C ASN A 69 -38.75 -1.00 67.69
N TYR A 70 -39.74 -0.10 67.64
CA TYR A 70 -40.48 0.34 68.82
C TYR A 70 -41.31 -0.78 69.41
N LYS A 71 -42.04 -1.54 68.59
CA LYS A 71 -42.77 -2.75 69.03
C LYS A 71 -41.83 -3.77 69.65
N ARG A 72 -40.66 -3.99 69.06
CA ARG A 72 -39.64 -4.89 69.57
C ARG A 72 -39.11 -4.44 70.94
N ALA A 73 -38.87 -3.10 71.14
CA ALA A 73 -38.46 -2.56 72.43
C ALA A 73 -39.45 -2.88 73.54
N PHE A 74 -40.75 -2.79 73.27
CA PHE A 74 -41.78 -3.16 74.25
C PHE A 74 -41.86 -4.69 74.48
N LEU A 75 -41.73 -5.49 73.47
CA LEU A 75 -41.75 -6.96 73.58
C LEU A 75 -40.55 -7.47 74.41
N GLU A 76 -39.38 -6.95 74.15
CA GLU A 76 -38.14 -7.34 74.81
C GLU A 76 -37.96 -6.63 76.16
N LYS A 77 -38.72 -5.60 76.44
CA LYS A 77 -38.61 -4.72 77.62
C LYS A 77 -37.19 -4.19 77.82
N LYS A 78 -36.51 -3.88 76.69
CA LYS A 78 -35.11 -3.38 76.66
C LYS A 78 -34.99 -2.26 75.65
N SER A 79 -33.94 -1.45 75.80
CA SER A 79 -33.53 -0.48 74.79
C SER A 79 -33.10 -1.22 73.52
N ILE A 80 -33.63 -0.82 72.37
CA ILE A 80 -33.26 -1.34 71.05
C ILE A 80 -32.46 -0.27 70.34
N PHE A 81 -31.25 -0.70 69.87
CA PHE A 81 -30.41 0.09 68.99
C PHE A 81 -30.66 -0.36 67.55
N TYR A 82 -30.86 0.59 66.65
CA TYR A 82 -31.01 0.29 65.22
C TYR A 82 -30.49 1.44 64.39
N GLN A 83 -30.16 1.16 63.12
CA GLN A 83 -29.81 2.17 62.13
C GLN A 83 -30.93 2.30 61.11
N ASP A 84 -31.23 3.53 60.72
CA ASP A 84 -32.15 3.82 59.62
C ASP A 84 -31.55 4.82 58.65
N HIS A 85 -32.16 4.92 57.47
CA HIS A 85 -31.75 5.83 56.42
C HIS A 85 -32.86 6.87 56.27
N PHE A 86 -32.58 8.10 56.65
CA PHE A 86 -33.53 9.18 56.50
C PHE A 86 -33.03 10.21 55.47
N SER A 87 -33.85 10.56 54.49
CA SER A 87 -33.53 11.54 53.46
C SER A 87 -34.14 12.89 53.78
N ILE A 88 -33.30 13.90 54.00
CA ILE A 88 -33.68 15.31 54.08
C ILE A 88 -33.07 16.02 52.89
N SER A 89 -33.87 16.67 52.07
CA SER A 89 -33.42 17.53 50.96
C SER A 89 -32.48 16.78 49.96
N ASN A 90 -32.85 15.56 49.52
CA ASN A 90 -32.07 14.71 48.61
C ASN A 90 -30.74 14.18 49.18
N LEU A 91 -30.47 14.30 50.45
CA LEU A 91 -29.30 13.74 51.12
C LEU A 91 -29.75 12.61 52.05
N THR A 92 -29.35 11.38 51.73
CA THR A 92 -29.58 10.21 52.58
C THR A 92 -28.58 10.22 53.72
N HIS A 93 -29.07 10.34 54.93
CA HIS A 93 -28.29 10.25 56.15
C HIS A 93 -28.54 8.90 56.83
N VAL A 94 -27.45 8.34 57.34
CA VAL A 94 -27.55 7.19 58.24
C VAL A 94 -27.76 7.74 59.64
N ASN A 95 -28.85 7.34 60.30
CA ASN A 95 -29.13 7.69 61.69
C ASN A 95 -28.96 6.45 62.55
N GLU A 96 -28.45 6.65 63.72
CA GLU A 96 -28.38 5.64 64.79
C GLU A 96 -29.35 6.00 65.87
N THR A 97 -30.40 5.15 66.02
CA THR A 97 -31.49 5.42 66.99
C THR A 97 -31.44 4.38 68.10
N THR A 98 -31.50 4.90 69.33
CA THR A 98 -31.74 4.13 70.53
C THR A 98 -33.18 4.35 70.99
N ALA A 99 -34.02 3.35 70.88
CA ALA A 99 -35.39 3.36 71.37
C ALA A 99 -35.49 2.73 72.75
N ILE A 100 -35.89 3.50 73.75
CA ILE A 100 -35.96 3.12 75.17
C ILE A 100 -37.45 3.04 75.55
N PRO A 101 -37.98 1.84 75.89
CA PRO A 101 -39.37 1.71 76.34
C PRO A 101 -39.52 2.22 77.76
N ILE A 102 -40.59 3.00 78.02
CA ILE A 102 -40.95 3.53 79.30
C ILE A 102 -42.37 3.06 79.61
N PHE A 103 -42.60 2.56 80.85
CA PHE A 103 -43.87 2.04 81.32
C PHE A 103 -44.33 2.91 82.53
N ASP A 104 -45.48 3.52 82.42
CA ASP A 104 -46.09 4.34 83.48
C ASP A 104 -47.57 3.96 83.63
N GLY A 105 -47.85 3.13 84.63
CA GLY A 105 -49.19 2.60 84.82
C GLY A 105 -49.75 1.91 83.58
N GLU A 106 -50.84 2.42 83.08
CA GLU A 106 -51.44 1.89 81.84
C GLU A 106 -50.84 2.51 80.58
N ASN A 107 -50.02 3.54 80.70
CA ASN A 107 -49.45 4.23 79.55
C ASN A 107 -48.09 3.66 79.20
N GLN A 108 -47.82 3.54 77.90
CA GLN A 108 -46.54 3.08 77.37
C GLN A 108 -45.93 4.13 76.44
N TYR A 109 -44.64 4.46 76.65
CA TYR A 109 -43.92 5.45 75.87
C TYR A 109 -42.58 4.89 75.35
N ILE A 110 -42.12 5.46 74.23
CA ILE A 110 -40.76 5.25 73.70
C ILE A 110 -40.02 6.60 73.79
N LEU A 111 -38.88 6.61 74.44
CA LEU A 111 -37.90 7.66 74.29
C LEU A 111 -36.94 7.27 73.19
N ALA A 112 -37.01 7.90 72.06
CA ALA A 112 -36.11 7.68 70.93
C ALA A 112 -35.03 8.78 70.89
N ILE A 113 -33.77 8.38 70.92
CA ILE A 113 -32.61 9.24 70.81
C ILE A 113 -31.91 8.87 69.52
N THR A 114 -31.91 9.80 68.57
CA THR A 114 -31.41 9.58 67.20
C THR A 114 -30.20 10.47 66.95
N LYS A 115 -29.06 9.83 66.65
CA LYS A 115 -27.82 10.45 66.25
C LYS A 115 -27.67 10.46 64.76
N LYS A 116 -27.34 11.62 64.21
CA LYS A 116 -26.97 11.73 62.80
C LYS A 116 -25.50 11.29 62.64
N VAL A 117 -25.26 10.18 61.97
CA VAL A 117 -23.92 9.75 61.61
C VAL A 117 -23.47 10.54 60.39
N ALA A 118 -22.65 11.58 60.62
CA ALA A 118 -22.00 12.28 59.55
C ALA A 118 -21.01 11.33 58.86
N ARG A 119 -21.36 10.76 57.66
CA ARG A 119 -20.32 10.21 56.80
C ARG A 119 -19.35 11.36 56.48
N SER A 120 -18.06 11.16 56.83
CA SER A 120 -17.05 12.19 56.53
C SER A 120 -17.09 12.55 55.05
N LYS A 121 -16.95 13.83 54.72
CA LYS A 121 -16.92 14.31 53.31
C LYS A 121 -15.92 13.53 52.47
N GLU A 122 -14.84 13.04 53.09
CA GLU A 122 -13.83 12.17 52.46
C GLU A 122 -14.38 10.79 52.04
N MET A 123 -15.25 10.17 52.86
CA MET A 123 -15.80 8.86 52.57
C MET A 123 -16.88 8.95 51.46
N GLN A 124 -17.62 10.09 51.40
CA GLN A 124 -18.54 10.34 50.29
C GLN A 124 -17.81 10.64 48.98
N ALA A 125 -16.74 11.42 49.04
CA ALA A 125 -15.89 11.70 47.89
C ALA A 125 -15.22 10.42 47.34
N SER A 126 -14.67 9.57 48.21
CA SER A 126 -14.06 8.29 47.85
C SER A 126 -15.06 7.33 47.20
N THR A 127 -16.30 7.26 47.73
CA THR A 127 -17.36 6.42 47.16
C THR A 127 -17.76 6.93 45.76
N TYR A 128 -17.93 8.22 45.58
CA TYR A 128 -18.27 8.82 44.28
C TYR A 128 -17.16 8.59 43.24
N ILE A 129 -15.91 8.75 43.63
CA ILE A 129 -14.76 8.48 42.78
C ILE A 129 -14.71 6.99 42.36
N LEU A 130 -14.91 6.08 43.32
CA LEU A 130 -14.92 4.64 43.07
C LEU A 130 -16.05 4.23 42.12
N GLU A 131 -17.25 4.78 42.28
CA GLU A 131 -18.39 4.54 41.39
C GLU A 131 -18.13 5.10 39.98
N SER A 132 -17.49 6.27 39.91
CA SER A 132 -17.08 6.85 38.61
C SER A 132 -16.04 6.00 37.88
N TYR A 133 -15.03 5.49 38.58
CA TYR A 133 -14.05 4.55 38.01
C TYR A 133 -14.72 3.26 37.54
N LYS A 134 -15.58 2.66 38.37
CA LYS A 134 -16.35 1.46 38.02
C LYS A 134 -17.20 1.68 36.79
N LYS A 135 -17.89 2.79 36.68
CA LYS A 135 -18.69 3.16 35.52
C LYS A 135 -17.82 3.31 34.27
N GLY A 136 -16.73 4.08 34.37
CA GLY A 136 -15.79 4.30 33.25
C GLY A 136 -15.19 2.98 32.71
N ILE A 137 -14.73 2.12 33.60
CA ILE A 137 -14.20 0.80 33.20
C ILE A 137 -15.28 -0.08 32.55
N ASN A 138 -16.49 -0.10 33.14
CA ASN A 138 -17.59 -0.89 32.63
C ASN A 138 -18.11 -0.44 31.26
N GLU A 139 -17.94 0.83 30.90
CA GLU A 139 -18.33 1.37 29.60
C GLU A 139 -17.21 1.21 28.56
N ALA A 140 -15.91 1.19 28.97
CA ALA A 140 -14.78 1.21 28.07
C ALA A 140 -14.12 -0.15 27.83
N ALA A 141 -14.30 -1.11 28.74
CA ALA A 141 -13.59 -2.39 28.70
C ALA A 141 -14.55 -3.59 28.85
N LEU A 142 -14.12 -4.73 28.35
CA LEU A 142 -14.74 -6.03 28.66
C LEU A 142 -14.33 -6.40 30.08
N VAL A 143 -15.30 -6.52 30.98
CA VAL A 143 -15.07 -6.89 32.39
C VAL A 143 -15.75 -8.20 32.68
N ALA A 144 -15.00 -9.12 33.29
CA ALA A 144 -15.56 -10.36 33.80
C ALA A 144 -14.96 -10.68 35.17
N MET A 145 -15.73 -11.38 36.00
CA MET A 145 -15.29 -11.92 37.28
C MET A 145 -15.51 -13.43 37.30
N THR A 146 -14.53 -14.15 37.80
CA THR A 146 -14.61 -15.60 37.97
C THR A 146 -14.36 -15.97 39.43
N ASN A 147 -14.81 -17.15 39.84
CA ASN A 147 -14.40 -17.74 41.08
C ASN A 147 -12.93 -18.28 40.99
N GLU A 148 -12.44 -18.84 42.08
CA GLU A 148 -11.10 -19.45 42.23
C GLU A 148 -10.80 -20.56 41.20
N ASN A 149 -11.84 -21.21 40.66
CA ASN A 149 -11.73 -22.28 39.68
C ASN A 149 -11.83 -21.77 38.23
N GLY A 150 -11.94 -20.46 37.99
CA GLY A 150 -12.05 -19.84 36.68
C GLY A 150 -13.44 -19.97 36.06
N ILE A 151 -14.48 -20.23 36.87
CA ILE A 151 -15.88 -20.24 36.45
C ILE A 151 -16.38 -18.80 36.47
N ILE A 152 -16.94 -18.33 35.38
CA ILE A 152 -17.45 -16.96 35.20
C ILE A 152 -18.68 -16.77 36.07
N GLU A 153 -18.63 -15.76 36.93
CA GLU A 153 -19.73 -15.36 37.81
C GLU A 153 -20.45 -14.10 37.28
N MET A 154 -19.73 -13.23 36.60
CA MET A 154 -20.27 -11.98 36.09
C MET A 154 -19.51 -11.52 34.85
N VAL A 155 -20.23 -10.93 33.92
CA VAL A 155 -19.68 -10.16 32.80
C VAL A 155 -20.44 -8.84 32.66
N ASN A 156 -19.80 -7.80 32.15
CA ASN A 156 -20.47 -6.54 31.86
C ASN A 156 -21.10 -6.54 30.46
N GLN A 157 -21.87 -5.49 30.14
CA GLN A 157 -22.58 -5.37 28.87
C GLN A 157 -21.63 -5.29 27.66
N VAL A 158 -20.46 -4.65 27.82
CA VAL A 158 -19.43 -4.59 26.75
C VAL A 158 -18.94 -5.98 26.41
N PHE A 159 -18.71 -6.82 27.43
CA PHE A 159 -18.30 -8.22 27.24
C PHE A 159 -19.37 -9.01 26.45
N GLU A 160 -20.65 -8.91 26.85
CA GLU A 160 -21.75 -9.55 26.12
C GLU A 160 -21.82 -9.13 24.65
N ASN A 161 -21.72 -7.82 24.41
CA ASN A 161 -21.81 -7.27 23.07
C ASN A 161 -20.66 -7.76 22.18
N THR A 162 -19.44 -7.78 22.72
CA THR A 162 -18.25 -8.20 21.96
C THR A 162 -18.25 -9.71 21.72
N CYS A 163 -18.45 -10.53 22.76
CA CYS A 163 -18.44 -11.99 22.59
C CYS A 163 -19.73 -12.57 21.99
N GLN A 164 -20.82 -11.78 21.95
CA GLN A 164 -22.16 -12.17 21.46
C GLN A 164 -22.85 -13.26 22.29
N PHE A 165 -22.33 -13.63 23.44
CA PHE A 165 -23.00 -14.48 24.40
C PHE A 165 -23.67 -13.62 25.46
N LYS A 166 -24.91 -13.96 25.80
CA LYS A 166 -25.63 -13.30 26.90
C LYS A 166 -25.14 -13.79 28.25
N GLN A 167 -25.29 -12.97 29.29
CA GLN A 167 -24.84 -13.29 30.65
C GLN A 167 -25.35 -14.67 31.12
N ASN A 168 -26.62 -15.01 30.85
CA ASN A 168 -27.19 -16.30 31.20
C ASN A 168 -26.62 -17.51 30.43
N GLU A 169 -25.91 -17.27 29.32
CA GLU A 169 -25.28 -18.32 28.52
C GLU A 169 -23.80 -18.54 28.93
N ILE A 170 -23.14 -17.48 29.46
CA ILE A 170 -21.71 -17.49 29.76
C ILE A 170 -21.43 -17.69 31.26
N VAL A 171 -22.28 -17.19 32.14
CA VAL A 171 -22.14 -17.42 33.60
C VAL A 171 -22.26 -18.92 33.91
N GLY A 172 -21.42 -19.39 34.81
CA GLY A 172 -21.28 -20.82 35.13
C GLY A 172 -20.41 -21.60 34.15
N LYS A 173 -19.87 -20.98 33.11
CA LYS A 173 -18.90 -21.56 32.17
C LYS A 173 -17.50 -21.04 32.44
N THR A 174 -16.52 -21.61 31.76
CA THR A 174 -15.15 -21.08 31.73
C THR A 174 -14.90 -20.33 30.42
N PHE A 175 -13.84 -19.54 30.35
CA PHE A 175 -13.42 -18.84 29.11
C PHE A 175 -13.09 -19.78 27.92
N ARG A 176 -13.06 -21.12 28.14
CA ARG A 176 -12.98 -22.08 27.03
C ARG A 176 -14.10 -21.94 26.02
N LEU A 177 -15.27 -21.41 26.43
CA LEU A 177 -16.43 -21.17 25.57
C LEU A 177 -16.08 -20.23 24.41
N ILE A 178 -15.27 -19.21 24.67
CA ILE A 178 -14.87 -18.19 23.68
C ILE A 178 -13.45 -18.41 23.15
N ASN A 179 -12.81 -19.52 23.49
CA ASN A 179 -11.46 -19.80 23.00
C ASN A 179 -11.45 -19.99 21.48
N SER A 180 -10.55 -19.27 20.80
CA SER A 180 -10.35 -19.38 19.34
C SER A 180 -9.40 -20.53 18.93
N ASN A 181 -8.76 -21.19 19.88
CA ASN A 181 -7.67 -22.16 19.68
C ASN A 181 -6.43 -21.59 18.94
N PHE A 182 -6.26 -20.27 18.98
CA PHE A 182 -5.08 -19.62 18.42
C PHE A 182 -3.83 -19.79 19.29
N HIS A 183 -4.02 -19.66 20.61
CA HIS A 183 -2.96 -19.83 21.59
C HIS A 183 -2.87 -21.30 22.00
N ASP A 184 -1.66 -21.78 22.19
CA ASP A 184 -1.37 -23.14 22.65
C ASP A 184 -1.68 -23.33 24.16
N GLU A 185 -1.61 -24.57 24.62
CA GLU A 185 -1.84 -24.88 26.02
C GLU A 185 -0.78 -24.28 26.95
N ASN A 186 0.46 -24.08 26.49
CA ASN A 186 1.54 -23.46 27.26
C ASN A 186 1.24 -22.02 27.62
N PHE A 187 0.67 -21.27 26.65
CA PHE A 187 0.26 -19.88 26.87
C PHE A 187 -0.70 -19.76 28.06
N PHE A 188 -1.75 -20.56 28.05
CA PHE A 188 -2.73 -20.55 29.16
C PHE A 188 -2.16 -21.14 30.46
N ARG A 189 -1.27 -22.09 30.37
CA ARG A 189 -0.58 -22.63 31.56
C ARG A 189 0.28 -21.57 32.26
N GLN A 190 1.00 -20.77 31.49
CA GLN A 190 1.80 -19.64 32.04
C GLN A 190 0.88 -18.58 32.64
N MET A 191 -0.23 -18.23 31.96
CA MET A 191 -1.24 -17.31 32.48
C MET A 191 -1.73 -17.79 33.86
N TRP A 192 -2.17 -19.04 33.96
CA TRP A 192 -2.71 -19.60 35.19
C TRP A 192 -1.62 -19.73 36.28
N SER A 193 -0.38 -20.04 35.93
CA SER A 193 0.73 -20.06 36.89
C SER A 193 0.94 -18.67 37.50
N THR A 194 0.98 -17.62 36.66
CA THR A 194 1.18 -16.23 37.11
C THR A 194 0.09 -15.77 38.08
N VAL A 195 -1.18 -15.98 37.71
CA VAL A 195 -2.30 -15.50 38.55
C VAL A 195 -2.50 -16.31 39.82
N LYS A 196 -2.16 -17.60 39.82
CA LYS A 196 -2.17 -18.44 41.02
C LYS A 196 -1.06 -18.11 42.00
N ASP A 197 0.02 -17.52 41.51
CA ASP A 197 1.12 -16.99 42.36
C ASP A 197 0.76 -15.60 42.94
N GLY A 198 -0.45 -15.11 42.73
CA GLY A 198 -0.92 -13.83 43.23
C GLY A 198 -0.51 -12.63 42.38
N SER A 199 0.13 -12.86 41.24
CA SER A 199 0.59 -11.80 40.34
C SER A 199 -0.43 -11.49 39.23
N ILE A 200 -0.45 -10.23 38.76
CA ILE A 200 -1.28 -9.83 37.63
C ILE A 200 -0.67 -10.37 36.35
N TRP A 201 -1.44 -11.14 35.60
CA TRP A 201 -1.06 -11.52 34.25
C TRP A 201 -1.56 -10.50 33.21
N ARG A 202 -0.74 -10.24 32.18
CA ARG A 202 -1.07 -9.37 31.03
C ARG A 202 -0.70 -10.06 29.74
N GLY A 203 -1.57 -9.92 28.74
CA GLY A 203 -1.28 -10.45 27.42
C GLY A 203 -2.42 -10.28 26.43
N GLU A 204 -2.09 -10.40 25.15
CA GLU A 204 -3.08 -10.35 24.07
C GLU A 204 -3.69 -11.73 23.85
N ILE A 205 -5.02 -11.80 23.81
CA ILE A 205 -5.76 -13.06 23.59
C ILE A 205 -6.63 -12.91 22.37
N ARG A 206 -6.58 -13.91 21.48
CA ARG A 206 -7.54 -14.02 20.38
C ARG A 206 -8.70 -14.92 20.82
N ASN A 207 -9.88 -14.36 20.85
CA ASN A 207 -11.13 -15.04 21.19
C ASN A 207 -12.02 -15.27 19.97
N ARG A 208 -13.09 -16.03 20.16
CA ARG A 208 -14.11 -16.30 19.16
C ARG A 208 -15.49 -15.91 19.71
N THR A 209 -16.24 -15.17 18.90
CA THR A 209 -17.63 -14.81 19.20
C THR A 209 -18.57 -16.01 19.04
N LYS A 210 -19.81 -15.87 19.50
CA LYS A 210 -20.87 -16.87 19.31
C LYS A 210 -21.17 -17.16 17.84
N SER A 211 -21.08 -16.14 16.98
CA SER A 211 -21.24 -16.28 15.51
C SER A 211 -20.06 -16.96 14.81
N GLY A 212 -18.94 -17.17 15.51
CA GLY A 212 -17.73 -17.77 14.97
C GLY A 212 -16.67 -16.78 14.51
N SER A 213 -16.93 -15.48 14.52
CA SER A 213 -15.94 -14.44 14.21
C SER A 213 -14.88 -14.35 15.29
N PHE A 214 -13.69 -13.83 14.93
CA PHE A 214 -12.59 -13.66 15.87
C PHE A 214 -12.46 -12.21 16.31
N TYR A 215 -12.05 -12.03 17.57
CA TYR A 215 -11.68 -10.74 18.12
C TYR A 215 -10.44 -10.85 19.01
N TRP A 216 -9.66 -9.78 19.07
CA TRP A 216 -8.47 -9.68 19.89
C TRP A 216 -8.70 -8.79 21.09
N VAL A 217 -8.23 -9.21 22.24
CA VAL A 217 -8.26 -8.40 23.44
C VAL A 217 -6.86 -8.27 24.05
N ASP A 218 -6.56 -7.08 24.56
CA ASP A 218 -5.46 -6.87 25.51
C ASP A 218 -6.03 -7.11 26.91
N ALA A 219 -5.64 -8.20 27.54
CA ALA A 219 -6.25 -8.73 28.75
C ALA A 219 -5.34 -8.58 29.97
N ASN A 220 -5.92 -8.10 31.07
CA ASN A 220 -5.33 -8.14 32.40
C ASN A 220 -6.16 -9.08 33.27
N VAL A 221 -5.53 -10.10 33.86
CA VAL A 221 -6.15 -11.01 34.81
C VAL A 221 -5.58 -10.75 36.18
N ILE A 222 -6.43 -10.31 37.10
CA ILE A 222 -6.08 -9.78 38.43
C ILE A 222 -6.64 -10.72 39.50
N PRO A 223 -5.82 -11.37 40.32
CA PRO A 223 -6.30 -12.15 41.46
C PRO A 223 -6.83 -11.22 42.56
N ILE A 224 -8.00 -11.54 43.11
CA ILE A 224 -8.58 -10.88 44.27
C ILE A 224 -8.41 -11.79 45.46
N MET A 225 -7.74 -11.27 46.50
CA MET A 225 -7.47 -12.01 47.74
C MET A 225 -8.56 -11.79 48.78
N ASN A 226 -8.83 -12.81 49.61
CA ASN A 226 -9.65 -12.67 50.81
C ASN A 226 -8.81 -12.09 51.98
N GLU A 227 -9.45 -11.89 53.14
CA GLU A 227 -8.80 -11.39 54.36
C GLU A 227 -7.65 -12.31 54.89
N HIS A 228 -7.60 -13.54 54.44
CA HIS A 228 -6.57 -14.53 54.82
C HIS A 228 -5.42 -14.62 53.81
N GLY A 229 -5.45 -13.79 52.75
CA GLY A 229 -4.44 -13.80 51.70
C GLY A 229 -4.58 -14.93 50.68
N GLU A 230 -5.72 -15.61 50.64
CA GLU A 230 -6.02 -16.66 49.67
C GLU A 230 -6.80 -16.05 48.50
N ILE A 231 -6.60 -16.59 47.29
CA ILE A 231 -7.30 -16.12 46.08
C ILE A 231 -8.75 -16.53 46.17
N GLU A 232 -9.64 -15.55 46.22
CA GLU A 232 -11.09 -15.74 46.24
C GLU A 232 -11.69 -15.68 44.81
N LYS A 233 -11.22 -14.74 43.98
CA LYS A 233 -11.75 -14.49 42.66
C LYS A 233 -10.66 -14.00 41.70
N TYR A 234 -10.97 -14.04 40.40
CA TYR A 234 -10.18 -13.35 39.39
C TYR A 234 -11.05 -12.29 38.70
N LEU A 235 -10.55 -11.06 38.63
CA LEU A 235 -11.10 -9.98 37.82
C LEU A 235 -10.34 -9.92 36.50
N THR A 236 -11.05 -9.95 35.39
CA THR A 236 -10.46 -9.68 34.08
C THR A 236 -10.94 -8.34 33.53
N ILE A 237 -9.99 -7.53 33.10
CA ILE A 237 -10.25 -6.28 32.40
C ILE A 237 -9.55 -6.39 31.05
N GLN A 238 -10.34 -6.32 29.97
CA GLN A 238 -9.86 -6.55 28.61
C GLN A 238 -10.28 -5.39 27.71
N PHE A 239 -9.37 -4.97 26.84
CA PHE A 239 -9.66 -3.95 25.81
C PHE A 239 -9.71 -4.62 24.44
N ASP A 240 -10.75 -4.34 23.68
CA ASP A 240 -10.84 -4.82 22.29
C ASP A 240 -9.80 -4.09 21.44
N ILE A 241 -8.86 -4.86 20.88
CA ILE A 241 -7.80 -4.39 20.00
C ILE A 241 -7.94 -4.95 18.58
N THR A 242 -9.11 -5.46 18.22
CA THR A 242 -9.36 -6.12 16.92
C THR A 242 -9.10 -5.16 15.77
N GLU A 243 -9.64 -3.95 15.86
CA GLU A 243 -9.46 -2.93 14.84
C GLU A 243 -7.98 -2.49 14.71
N LYS A 244 -7.30 -2.33 15.84
CA LYS A 244 -5.86 -2.04 15.86
C LYS A 244 -5.06 -3.14 15.16
N LYS A 245 -5.36 -4.41 15.45
CA LYS A 245 -4.70 -5.56 14.79
C LYS A 245 -4.99 -5.59 13.29
N ARG A 246 -6.25 -5.34 12.89
CA ARG A 246 -6.65 -5.28 11.49
C ARG A 246 -5.87 -4.21 10.73
N ILE A 247 -5.77 -3.00 11.27
CA ILE A 247 -5.02 -1.90 10.65
C ILE A 247 -3.54 -2.24 10.52
N ILE A 248 -2.93 -2.84 11.57
CA ILE A 248 -1.52 -3.24 11.52
C ILE A 248 -1.29 -4.31 10.44
N ASP A 249 -2.16 -5.31 10.34
CA ASP A 249 -2.03 -6.36 9.34
C ASP A 249 -2.28 -5.83 7.92
N GLU A 250 -3.21 -4.90 7.75
CA GLU A 250 -3.45 -4.22 6.48
C GLU A 250 -2.24 -3.38 6.05
N LEU A 251 -1.66 -2.61 6.99
CA LEU A 251 -0.44 -1.84 6.74
C LEU A 251 0.73 -2.75 6.33
N ARG A 252 0.94 -3.86 7.04
CA ARG A 252 1.96 -4.86 6.69
C ARG A 252 1.74 -5.48 5.31
N ASN A 253 0.49 -5.74 4.94
CA ASN A 253 0.17 -6.28 3.64
C ASN A 253 0.42 -5.25 2.52
N ILE A 254 0.08 -3.98 2.75
CA ILE A 254 0.39 -2.89 1.81
C ILE A 254 1.91 -2.75 1.65
N GLU A 255 2.66 -2.69 2.75
CA GLU A 255 4.11 -2.61 2.74
C GLU A 255 4.74 -3.80 1.99
N ARG A 256 4.29 -5.02 2.30
CA ARG A 256 4.76 -6.23 1.63
C ARG A 256 4.44 -6.21 0.12
N THR A 257 3.26 -5.79 -0.24
CA THR A 257 2.85 -5.69 -1.65
C THR A 257 3.67 -4.63 -2.37
N PHE A 258 3.89 -3.47 -1.76
CA PHE A 258 4.76 -2.43 -2.30
C PHE A 258 6.19 -2.95 -2.50
N THR A 259 6.77 -3.61 -1.51
CA THR A 259 8.10 -4.23 -1.59
C THR A 259 8.16 -5.25 -2.74
N LEU A 260 7.17 -6.14 -2.85
CA LEU A 260 7.13 -7.12 -3.94
C LEU A 260 7.08 -6.46 -5.32
N ILE A 261 6.28 -5.42 -5.50
CA ILE A 261 6.19 -4.71 -6.78
C ILE A 261 7.52 -4.02 -7.12
N THR A 262 8.15 -3.37 -6.14
CA THR A 262 9.36 -2.58 -6.39
C THR A 262 10.65 -3.40 -6.43
N GLU A 263 10.76 -4.47 -5.65
CA GLU A 263 11.95 -5.34 -5.62
C GLU A 263 12.02 -6.32 -6.79
N TYR A 264 10.85 -6.80 -7.26
CA TYR A 264 10.80 -7.78 -8.35
C TYR A 264 10.45 -7.16 -9.71
N SER A 265 10.23 -5.86 -9.77
CA SER A 265 10.12 -5.14 -11.04
C SER A 265 11.49 -4.97 -11.68
N ASN A 266 11.61 -5.32 -12.96
CA ASN A 266 12.78 -4.97 -13.76
C ASN A 266 12.75 -3.49 -14.23
N ASP A 267 11.66 -2.76 -13.95
CA ASP A 267 11.56 -1.35 -14.29
C ASP A 267 12.27 -0.50 -13.23
N LEU A 268 12.96 0.54 -13.66
CA LEU A 268 13.57 1.55 -12.79
C LEU A 268 12.45 2.45 -12.28
N ILE A 269 12.05 2.27 -11.01
CA ILE A 269 10.98 3.07 -10.40
C ILE A 269 11.62 4.09 -9.47
N ALA A 270 11.36 5.36 -9.73
CA ALA A 270 11.85 6.47 -8.91
C ALA A 270 10.69 7.39 -8.52
N ILE A 271 10.82 8.06 -7.39
CA ILE A 271 9.96 9.18 -6.98
C ILE A 271 10.87 10.37 -6.75
N THR A 272 10.50 11.52 -7.32
CA THR A 272 11.20 12.78 -7.10
C THR A 272 10.29 13.82 -6.48
N ASP A 273 10.88 14.85 -5.87
CA ASP A 273 10.20 16.08 -5.53
C ASP A 273 9.90 16.94 -6.79
N GLU A 274 9.34 18.11 -6.58
CA GLU A 274 8.99 19.03 -7.67
C GLU A 274 10.21 19.61 -8.41
N GLU A 275 11.36 19.67 -7.76
CA GLU A 275 12.61 20.10 -8.34
C GLU A 275 13.33 18.97 -9.09
N GLY A 276 12.91 17.73 -8.93
CA GLY A 276 13.47 16.55 -9.60
C GLY A 276 14.57 15.82 -8.80
N TYR A 277 14.68 16.06 -7.48
CA TYR A 277 15.57 15.31 -6.61
C TYR A 277 14.94 13.98 -6.17
N LEU A 278 15.74 12.92 -6.18
CA LEU A 278 15.30 11.55 -5.88
C LEU A 278 14.94 11.38 -4.39
N LEU A 279 13.67 11.08 -4.12
CA LEU A 279 13.13 10.71 -2.82
C LEU A 279 13.08 9.18 -2.63
N TYR A 280 12.90 8.45 -3.73
CA TYR A 280 12.85 6.99 -3.74
C TYR A 280 13.49 6.44 -5.00
N SER A 281 14.18 5.31 -4.87
CA SER A 281 14.78 4.54 -5.95
C SER A 281 14.53 3.06 -5.72
N SER A 282 13.99 2.34 -6.72
CA SER A 282 13.83 0.88 -6.65
C SER A 282 15.19 0.16 -6.74
N PRO A 283 15.31 -1.07 -6.21
CA PRO A 283 16.53 -1.87 -6.30
C PRO A 283 17.02 -2.13 -7.73
N SER A 284 16.11 -2.01 -8.72
CA SER A 284 16.46 -2.12 -10.15
C SER A 284 17.50 -1.10 -10.60
N HIS A 285 17.59 0.07 -9.94
CA HIS A 285 18.64 1.05 -10.24
C HIS A 285 20.04 0.51 -9.91
N GLU A 286 20.18 -0.26 -8.83
CA GLU A 286 21.45 -0.91 -8.48
C GLU A 286 21.78 -2.02 -9.48
N THR A 287 20.84 -2.87 -9.84
CA THR A 287 21.06 -3.99 -10.75
C THR A 287 21.30 -3.55 -12.20
N ILE A 288 20.58 -2.53 -12.68
CA ILE A 288 20.61 -2.09 -14.08
C ILE A 288 21.61 -0.95 -14.28
N LEU A 289 21.54 0.11 -13.44
CA LEU A 289 22.40 1.29 -13.57
C LEU A 289 23.66 1.22 -12.72
N GLN A 290 23.77 0.25 -11.80
CA GLN A 290 24.95 0.01 -10.94
C GLN A 290 25.21 1.12 -9.92
N TYR A 291 24.19 1.90 -9.55
CA TYR A 291 24.26 2.88 -8.47
C TYR A 291 23.63 2.33 -7.21
N ASP A 292 24.32 2.44 -6.08
CA ASP A 292 23.73 2.10 -4.78
C ASP A 292 22.61 3.08 -4.43
N LYS A 293 21.60 2.59 -3.70
CA LYS A 293 20.45 3.39 -3.32
C LYS A 293 20.83 4.67 -2.56
N GLU A 294 21.80 4.58 -1.64
CA GLU A 294 22.28 5.69 -0.83
C GLU A 294 22.99 6.77 -1.68
N GLU A 295 23.56 6.39 -2.81
CA GLU A 295 24.21 7.33 -3.74
C GLU A 295 23.18 8.09 -4.57
N LEU A 296 22.02 7.50 -4.80
CA LEU A 296 20.97 8.09 -5.63
C LEU A 296 20.04 9.02 -4.85
N LEU A 297 19.73 8.71 -3.59
CA LEU A 297 18.82 9.51 -2.79
C LEU A 297 19.35 10.95 -2.62
N GLY A 298 18.48 11.93 -2.91
CA GLY A 298 18.82 13.33 -2.88
C GLY A 298 19.64 13.83 -4.08
N THR A 299 19.93 12.99 -5.09
CA THR A 299 20.55 13.44 -6.35
C THR A 299 19.48 13.86 -7.36
N TYR A 300 19.89 14.71 -8.30
CA TYR A 300 19.01 15.18 -9.35
C TYR A 300 18.81 14.09 -10.41
N TYR A 301 17.55 13.68 -10.67
CA TYR A 301 17.25 12.55 -11.56
C TYR A 301 17.86 12.71 -12.97
N LEU A 302 17.87 13.95 -13.50
CA LEU A 302 18.43 14.19 -14.84
C LEU A 302 19.95 13.96 -14.92
N SER A 303 20.68 13.87 -13.80
CA SER A 303 22.09 13.50 -13.79
C SER A 303 22.34 12.08 -14.29
N LEU A 304 21.32 11.23 -14.23
CA LEU A 304 21.37 9.86 -14.76
C LEU A 304 21.16 9.78 -16.27
N ILE A 305 20.86 10.90 -16.94
CA ILE A 305 20.59 10.94 -18.38
C ILE A 305 21.85 11.39 -19.11
N SER A 306 22.11 10.84 -20.30
CA SER A 306 23.25 11.24 -21.13
C SER A 306 22.99 12.59 -21.80
N GLU A 307 23.96 13.50 -21.73
CA GLU A 307 23.88 14.87 -22.26
C GLU A 307 23.71 14.95 -23.78
N ASP A 308 24.09 13.90 -24.50
CA ASP A 308 24.10 13.89 -25.98
C ASP A 308 22.70 14.03 -26.64
N ARG A 309 21.60 14.01 -25.87
CA ARG A 309 20.22 14.11 -26.38
C ARG A 309 19.22 14.82 -25.47
N VAL A 310 19.66 15.49 -24.43
CA VAL A 310 18.78 16.31 -23.61
C VAL A 310 18.84 17.74 -24.12
N GLU A 311 17.82 18.23 -24.80
CA GLU A 311 17.51 19.65 -24.75
C GLU A 311 17.18 19.96 -23.30
N ALA A 312 18.22 20.22 -22.53
CA ALA A 312 18.20 20.41 -21.09
C ALA A 312 17.38 21.65 -20.72
N GLY A 313 16.12 21.48 -20.50
CA GLY A 313 15.24 22.55 -20.06
C GLY A 313 13.76 22.18 -19.95
N HIS A 314 13.34 21.07 -20.54
CA HIS A 314 11.90 20.74 -20.64
C HIS A 314 11.55 19.27 -20.34
N LEU A 315 12.35 18.56 -19.55
CA LEU A 315 12.04 17.17 -19.17
C LEU A 315 11.03 17.04 -18.01
N LEU A 316 10.82 18.10 -17.26
CA LEU A 316 9.68 18.28 -16.39
C LEU A 316 8.80 19.39 -16.98
N PRO A 317 8.04 19.10 -18.05
CA PRO A 317 7.08 20.07 -18.56
C PRO A 317 6.03 20.33 -17.48
N SER A 318 5.32 21.45 -17.61
CA SER A 318 4.05 21.63 -16.93
C SER A 318 3.12 20.49 -17.37
N ILE A 319 3.24 19.35 -16.69
CA ILE A 319 2.40 18.19 -16.92
C ILE A 319 1.06 18.55 -16.31
N ASP A 320 -0.02 18.56 -17.13
CA ASP A 320 -1.38 18.72 -16.60
C ASP A 320 -1.68 17.57 -15.63
N GLU A 321 -2.38 17.87 -14.54
CA GLU A 321 -2.80 16.88 -13.54
C GLU A 321 -3.32 15.60 -14.22
N ASN A 322 -2.76 14.45 -13.84
CA ASN A 322 -3.07 13.11 -14.36
C ASN A 322 -2.63 12.82 -15.83
N SER A 323 -1.84 13.67 -16.46
CA SER A 323 -1.23 13.32 -17.74
C SER A 323 0.05 12.49 -17.53
N ILE A 324 0.27 11.51 -18.41
CA ILE A 324 1.49 10.70 -18.41
C ILE A 324 2.38 11.22 -19.55
N TYR A 325 3.52 11.78 -19.19
CA TYR A 325 4.54 12.12 -20.18
C TYR A 325 5.39 10.89 -20.49
N ARG A 326 5.55 10.55 -21.77
CA ARG A 326 6.38 9.42 -22.21
C ARG A 326 7.49 9.86 -23.15
N THR A 327 8.68 9.36 -22.92
CA THR A 327 9.85 9.63 -23.74
C THR A 327 10.87 8.50 -23.63
N GLU A 328 11.67 8.32 -24.68
CA GLU A 328 12.81 7.41 -24.63
C GLU A 328 14.07 8.19 -24.25
N LEU A 329 14.75 7.74 -23.20
CA LEU A 329 15.93 8.37 -22.65
C LEU A 329 17.14 7.45 -22.75
N LEU A 330 18.32 8.06 -22.97
CA LEU A 330 19.60 7.38 -22.88
C LEU A 330 20.15 7.59 -21.48
N MET A 331 20.13 6.55 -20.64
CA MET A 331 20.55 6.61 -19.24
C MET A 331 21.99 6.14 -19.06
N LYS A 332 22.72 6.78 -18.14
CA LYS A 332 24.12 6.47 -17.81
C LYS A 332 24.16 5.43 -16.69
N LYS A 333 24.95 4.37 -16.87
CA LYS A 333 25.38 3.46 -15.80
C LYS A 333 26.59 4.04 -15.08
N LYS A 334 26.80 3.64 -13.82
CA LYS A 334 27.94 4.06 -12.99
C LYS A 334 29.31 3.77 -13.65
N ASN A 335 29.39 2.70 -14.45
CA ASN A 335 30.60 2.32 -15.18
C ASN A 335 30.85 3.12 -16.46
N GLY A 336 30.02 4.10 -16.79
CA GLY A 336 30.12 4.94 -17.98
C GLY A 336 29.39 4.42 -19.22
N ASN A 337 28.90 3.17 -19.22
CA ASN A 337 28.05 2.66 -20.29
C ASN A 337 26.66 3.31 -20.25
N THR A 338 25.92 3.18 -21.35
CA THR A 338 24.56 3.72 -21.45
C THR A 338 23.55 2.63 -21.79
N ILE A 339 22.29 2.86 -21.42
CA ILE A 339 21.14 2.05 -21.80
C ILE A 339 20.03 2.93 -22.37
N TRP A 340 19.23 2.38 -23.27
CA TRP A 340 17.98 3.01 -23.66
C TRP A 340 16.85 2.62 -22.71
N ALA A 341 16.08 3.60 -22.25
CA ALA A 341 14.94 3.40 -21.38
C ALA A 341 13.70 4.12 -21.92
N ASP A 342 12.59 3.37 -22.03
CA ASP A 342 11.25 3.94 -22.26
C ASP A 342 10.73 4.44 -20.92
N THR A 343 10.64 5.75 -20.77
CA THR A 343 10.37 6.43 -19.51
C THR A 343 9.00 7.09 -19.53
N SER A 344 8.21 6.81 -18.50
CA SER A 344 6.96 7.50 -18.21
C SER A 344 7.09 8.30 -16.92
N ILE A 345 6.64 9.55 -16.96
CA ILE A 345 6.65 10.48 -15.83
C ILE A 345 5.22 10.90 -15.54
N THR A 346 4.80 10.75 -14.29
CA THR A 346 3.45 11.11 -13.84
C THR A 346 3.55 12.00 -12.62
N GLU A 347 2.88 13.17 -12.67
CA GLU A 347 2.73 14.04 -11.51
C GLU A 347 1.73 13.41 -10.52
N VAL A 348 2.08 13.37 -9.24
CA VAL A 348 1.22 12.91 -8.14
C VAL A 348 1.27 13.92 -7.00
N LYS A 349 0.13 14.14 -6.34
CA LYS A 349 0.08 14.95 -5.11
C LYS A 349 0.39 14.07 -3.91
N ARG A 350 1.21 14.57 -2.98
CA ARG A 350 1.55 13.85 -1.74
C ARG A 350 0.33 13.58 -0.86
N ASN A 351 -0.53 14.61 -0.67
CA ASN A 351 -1.78 14.52 0.07
C ASN A 351 -2.91 15.05 -0.79
N ARG A 352 -4.08 14.39 -0.75
CA ARG A 352 -5.28 14.88 -1.46
C ARG A 352 -5.82 16.21 -0.94
N ASP A 353 -5.46 16.58 0.29
CA ASP A 353 -5.98 17.74 1.01
C ASP A 353 -4.96 18.90 1.14
N GLU A 354 -3.69 18.72 0.75
CA GLU A 354 -2.64 19.74 0.74
C GLU A 354 -2.25 20.07 -0.69
N GLU A 355 -2.52 21.31 -1.13
CA GLU A 355 -2.35 21.76 -2.52
C GLU A 355 -0.87 21.96 -2.95
N ASP A 356 0.12 21.89 -2.03
CA ASP A 356 1.42 22.50 -2.25
C ASP A 356 2.62 21.53 -2.44
N GLU A 357 2.49 20.22 -2.30
CA GLU A 357 3.62 19.32 -2.56
C GLU A 357 3.37 18.39 -3.76
N LYS A 358 4.10 18.64 -4.84
CA LYS A 358 4.08 17.84 -6.06
C LYS A 358 5.22 16.84 -6.08
N TRP A 359 4.92 15.62 -6.41
CA TRP A 359 5.90 14.57 -6.63
C TRP A 359 5.78 14.03 -8.04
N PHE A 360 6.87 13.51 -8.58
CA PHE A 360 6.85 12.81 -9.85
C PHE A 360 7.21 11.35 -9.63
N VAL A 361 6.34 10.47 -10.14
CA VAL A 361 6.64 9.05 -10.26
C VAL A 361 7.22 8.81 -11.64
N VAL A 362 8.45 8.33 -11.67
CA VAL A 362 9.20 8.03 -12.89
C VAL A 362 9.36 6.53 -13.01
N VAL A 363 8.89 5.96 -14.09
CA VAL A 363 9.04 4.53 -14.41
C VAL A 363 9.78 4.41 -15.73
N SER A 364 10.97 3.82 -15.70
CA SER A 364 11.83 3.65 -16.87
C SER A 364 12.10 2.16 -17.12
N ARG A 365 11.71 1.68 -18.30
CA ARG A 365 11.93 0.30 -18.74
C ARG A 365 13.10 0.24 -19.70
N GLU A 366 14.08 -0.60 -19.42
CA GLU A 366 15.20 -0.83 -20.33
C GLU A 366 14.69 -1.43 -21.65
N ILE A 367 15.05 -0.79 -22.78
CA ILE A 367 14.68 -1.20 -24.13
C ILE A 367 15.89 -1.39 -25.06
N THR A 368 17.11 -1.45 -24.50
CA THR A 368 18.36 -1.55 -25.27
C THR A 368 18.35 -2.76 -26.20
N GLU A 369 18.12 -3.95 -25.66
CA GLU A 369 18.06 -5.19 -26.44
C GLU A 369 16.96 -5.16 -27.52
N LYS A 370 15.79 -4.60 -27.19
CA LYS A 370 14.68 -4.44 -28.13
C LYS A 370 15.09 -3.57 -29.32
N ARG A 371 15.75 -2.41 -29.07
CA ARG A 371 16.24 -1.51 -30.12
C ARG A 371 17.31 -2.18 -30.98
N GLU A 372 18.28 -2.84 -30.37
CA GLU A 372 19.30 -3.58 -31.09
C GLU A 372 18.71 -4.66 -32.00
N LEU A 373 17.68 -5.38 -31.52
CA LEU A 373 16.96 -6.34 -32.34
C LEU A 373 16.18 -5.68 -33.48
N GLU A 374 15.49 -4.58 -33.20
CA GLU A 374 14.75 -3.82 -34.22
C GLU A 374 15.70 -3.27 -35.29
N ASP A 375 16.85 -2.73 -34.91
CA ASP A 375 17.84 -2.23 -35.85
C ASP A 375 18.49 -3.37 -36.65
N LYS A 376 18.75 -4.51 -36.00
CA LYS A 376 19.23 -5.71 -36.68
C LYS A 376 18.18 -6.25 -37.66
N LEU A 377 16.92 -6.27 -37.28
CA LEU A 377 15.82 -6.68 -38.19
C LEU A 377 15.68 -5.73 -39.39
N LYS A 378 15.79 -4.40 -39.15
CA LYS A 378 15.81 -3.40 -40.23
C LYS A 378 16.99 -3.61 -41.15
N PHE A 379 18.18 -3.83 -40.58
CA PHE A 379 19.37 -4.12 -41.36
C PHE A 379 19.17 -5.37 -42.22
N MET A 380 18.74 -6.49 -41.63
CA MET A 380 18.46 -7.72 -42.38
C MET A 380 17.36 -7.60 -43.43
N ALA A 381 16.38 -6.74 -43.21
CA ALA A 381 15.30 -6.49 -44.18
C ALA A 381 15.76 -5.71 -45.41
N TYR A 382 16.80 -4.89 -45.28
CA TYR A 382 17.27 -3.98 -46.33
C TYR A 382 18.71 -4.22 -46.81
N HIS A 383 19.44 -5.16 -46.19
CA HIS A 383 20.79 -5.53 -46.61
C HIS A 383 20.88 -7.01 -46.92
N ASP A 384 21.84 -7.36 -47.74
CA ASP A 384 22.19 -8.75 -48.05
C ASP A 384 23.03 -9.32 -46.88
N SER A 385 22.65 -10.45 -46.34
CA SER A 385 23.29 -11.02 -45.14
C SER A 385 24.73 -11.51 -45.36
N LEU A 386 25.16 -11.71 -46.62
CA LEU A 386 26.50 -12.19 -46.93
C LEU A 386 27.47 -11.01 -47.18
N THR A 387 27.04 -10.04 -47.98
CA THR A 387 27.91 -8.95 -48.47
C THR A 387 27.69 -7.63 -47.73
N GLU A 388 26.67 -7.56 -46.89
CA GLU A 388 26.21 -6.35 -46.18
C GLU A 388 25.80 -5.18 -47.10
N LEU A 389 25.87 -5.36 -48.42
CA LEU A 389 25.35 -4.39 -49.35
C LEU A 389 23.84 -4.25 -49.22
N PRO A 390 23.23 -3.11 -49.53
CA PRO A 390 21.79 -3.00 -49.70
C PRO A 390 21.26 -4.08 -50.63
N ASN A 391 20.16 -4.73 -50.24
CA ASN A 391 19.60 -5.86 -50.97
C ASN A 391 18.60 -5.40 -52.06
N ARG A 392 17.98 -6.37 -52.76
CA ARG A 392 16.98 -6.14 -53.76
C ARG A 392 15.81 -5.24 -53.29
N ARG A 393 15.42 -5.41 -52.02
CA ARG A 393 14.34 -4.58 -51.43
C ARG A 393 14.74 -3.12 -51.28
N SER A 394 15.98 -2.87 -50.89
CA SER A 394 16.54 -1.52 -50.85
C SER A 394 16.62 -0.90 -52.24
N PHE A 395 17.09 -1.67 -53.24
CA PHE A 395 17.12 -1.21 -54.63
C PHE A 395 15.73 -0.76 -55.15
N HIS A 396 14.69 -1.57 -54.92
CA HIS A 396 13.30 -1.23 -55.33
C HIS A 396 12.72 -0.03 -54.56
N ARG A 397 13.21 0.26 -53.36
CA ARG A 397 12.85 1.46 -52.61
C ARG A 397 13.57 2.70 -53.11
N ASP A 398 14.87 2.60 -53.36
CA ASP A 398 15.76 3.73 -53.55
C ASP A 398 15.74 4.25 -54.99
N LEU A 399 15.57 3.40 -55.98
CA LEU A 399 15.53 3.83 -57.38
C LEU A 399 14.33 4.78 -57.68
N PRO A 400 13.09 4.53 -57.26
CA PRO A 400 12.00 5.47 -57.38
C PRO A 400 12.29 6.81 -56.70
N ILE A 401 12.87 6.80 -55.51
CA ILE A 401 13.26 8.02 -54.78
C ILE A 401 14.31 8.82 -55.57
N ALA A 402 15.29 8.12 -56.16
CA ALA A 402 16.28 8.75 -57.00
C ALA A 402 15.63 9.38 -58.28
N ILE A 403 14.69 8.68 -58.90
CA ILE A 403 13.93 9.20 -60.05
C ILE A 403 13.13 10.43 -59.66
N ASP A 404 12.38 10.38 -58.55
CA ASP A 404 11.54 11.51 -58.11
C ASP A 404 12.38 12.75 -57.70
N SER A 405 13.64 12.54 -57.30
CA SER A 405 14.59 13.60 -56.94
C SER A 405 15.28 14.28 -58.13
N LEU A 406 15.08 13.80 -59.34
CA LEU A 406 15.70 14.39 -60.54
C LEU A 406 15.15 15.80 -60.82
N ASN A 407 16.05 16.72 -61.08
CA ASN A 407 15.75 18.07 -61.50
C ASN A 407 16.21 18.27 -62.95
N GLY A 408 15.31 18.74 -63.81
CA GLY A 408 15.65 19.08 -65.20
C GLY A 408 15.92 17.86 -66.11
N ASP A 409 16.88 18.02 -67.04
CA ASP A 409 17.19 17.01 -68.07
C ASP A 409 18.21 15.93 -67.61
N ASN A 410 18.33 15.74 -66.29
CA ASN A 410 19.27 14.73 -65.77
C ASN A 410 18.73 13.32 -65.96
N ASN A 411 19.65 12.38 -66.19
CA ASN A 411 19.38 10.94 -66.35
C ASN A 411 19.88 10.17 -65.14
N ILE A 412 19.33 8.97 -64.96
CA ILE A 412 19.86 7.95 -64.03
C ILE A 412 20.33 6.74 -64.86
N ALA A 413 21.52 6.28 -64.59
CA ALA A 413 21.97 5.03 -65.15
C ALA A 413 21.82 3.90 -64.14
N LEU A 414 21.28 2.79 -64.56
CA LEU A 414 21.26 1.51 -63.90
C LEU A 414 22.34 0.63 -64.51
N ILE A 415 23.33 0.27 -63.73
CA ILE A 415 24.42 -0.59 -64.15
C ILE A 415 24.23 -1.97 -63.50
N TYR A 416 23.85 -2.97 -64.29
CA TYR A 416 23.67 -4.36 -63.85
C TYR A 416 24.95 -5.13 -64.10
N ILE A 417 25.50 -5.74 -63.07
CA ILE A 417 26.81 -6.41 -63.05
C ILE A 417 26.64 -7.84 -62.60
N ASP A 418 27.27 -8.77 -63.30
CA ASP A 418 27.28 -10.18 -62.98
C ASP A 418 28.70 -10.68 -63.03
N GLY A 419 29.10 -11.48 -62.02
CA GLY A 419 30.43 -12.11 -61.94
C GLY A 419 30.56 -13.24 -62.91
N ASP A 420 31.42 -13.08 -63.91
CA ASP A 420 31.62 -14.13 -64.91
C ASP A 420 32.17 -15.41 -64.27
N ASP A 421 31.54 -16.54 -64.62
CA ASP A 421 31.94 -17.91 -64.22
C ASP A 421 31.92 -18.18 -62.69
N PHE A 422 31.16 -17.39 -61.90
CA PHE A 422 31.04 -17.60 -60.46
C PHE A 422 30.60 -19.00 -60.08
N LYS A 423 29.70 -19.61 -60.87
CA LYS A 423 29.32 -21.02 -60.65
C LYS A 423 30.54 -21.97 -60.67
N SER A 424 31.50 -21.73 -61.52
CA SER A 424 32.73 -22.54 -61.59
C SER A 424 33.58 -22.41 -60.32
N VAL A 425 33.55 -21.21 -59.68
CA VAL A 425 34.22 -21.02 -58.38
C VAL A 425 33.56 -21.91 -57.31
N ASN A 426 32.25 -21.95 -57.25
CA ASN A 426 31.52 -22.81 -56.32
C ASN A 426 31.77 -24.30 -56.61
N ASP A 427 31.71 -24.69 -57.90
CA ASP A 427 31.85 -26.07 -58.29
C ASP A 427 33.31 -26.61 -58.06
N GLN A 428 34.33 -25.74 -58.15
CA GLN A 428 35.72 -26.10 -57.98
C GLN A 428 36.23 -25.96 -56.52
N PHE A 429 35.80 -24.96 -55.78
CA PHE A 429 36.37 -24.61 -54.48
C PHE A 429 35.38 -24.73 -53.34
N GLY A 430 34.09 -25.03 -53.62
CA GLY A 430 33.04 -25.12 -52.61
C GLY A 430 32.37 -23.77 -52.30
N HIS A 431 31.20 -23.86 -51.65
CA HIS A 431 30.37 -22.69 -51.34
C HIS A 431 31.04 -21.71 -50.39
N ASP A 432 31.84 -22.19 -49.42
CA ASP A 432 32.53 -21.31 -48.46
C ASP A 432 33.51 -20.36 -49.16
N VAL A 433 34.23 -20.87 -50.17
CA VAL A 433 35.14 -20.04 -51.00
C VAL A 433 34.35 -19.13 -51.91
N GLY A 434 33.21 -19.60 -52.46
CA GLY A 434 32.29 -18.77 -53.24
C GLY A 434 31.69 -17.62 -52.43
N ASP A 435 31.31 -17.85 -51.18
CA ASP A 435 30.83 -16.81 -50.30
C ASP A 435 31.90 -15.74 -50.03
N GLN A 436 33.14 -16.17 -49.71
CA GLN A 436 34.25 -15.23 -49.55
C GLN A 436 34.56 -14.47 -50.86
N PHE A 437 34.42 -15.13 -52.03
CA PHE A 437 34.57 -14.48 -53.30
C PHE A 437 33.52 -13.34 -53.46
N LEU A 438 32.24 -13.60 -53.18
CA LEU A 438 31.19 -12.60 -53.27
C LEU A 438 31.39 -11.45 -52.32
N ILE A 439 31.83 -11.72 -51.08
CA ILE A 439 32.19 -10.66 -50.12
C ILE A 439 33.28 -9.74 -50.71
N ARG A 440 34.36 -10.35 -51.20
CA ARG A 440 35.46 -9.56 -51.80
C ARG A 440 35.04 -8.83 -53.05
N PHE A 441 34.21 -9.43 -53.88
CA PHE A 441 33.67 -8.80 -55.09
C PHE A 441 32.83 -7.57 -54.71
N ALA A 442 31.93 -7.68 -53.73
CA ALA A 442 31.14 -6.59 -53.19
C ALA A 442 32.02 -5.45 -52.62
N GLU A 443 33.04 -5.77 -51.82
CA GLU A 443 34.00 -4.79 -51.27
C GLU A 443 34.68 -4.02 -52.41
N LYS A 444 35.06 -4.69 -53.49
CA LYS A 444 35.71 -4.04 -54.65
C LYS A 444 34.75 -3.13 -55.39
N LEU A 445 33.51 -3.55 -55.63
CA LEU A 445 32.48 -2.68 -56.21
C LEU A 445 32.23 -1.46 -55.36
N GLN A 446 32.09 -1.67 -54.04
CA GLN A 446 31.86 -0.60 -53.10
C GLN A 446 33.03 0.41 -53.06
N HIS A 447 34.26 -0.06 -53.18
CA HIS A 447 35.43 0.78 -53.30
C HIS A 447 35.43 1.64 -54.61
N CYS A 448 34.99 1.02 -55.74
CA CYS A 448 34.90 1.74 -57.01
C CYS A 448 33.84 2.86 -56.99
N VAL A 449 32.71 2.64 -56.32
CA VAL A 449 31.66 3.68 -56.19
C VAL A 449 32.06 4.76 -55.20
N ASN A 450 32.98 4.47 -54.26
CA ASN A 450 33.60 5.43 -53.33
C ASN A 450 32.58 6.36 -52.61
N GLY A 451 31.40 5.82 -52.22
CA GLY A 451 30.31 6.59 -51.57
C GLY A 451 29.59 7.62 -52.48
N GLN A 452 29.96 7.67 -53.77
CA GLN A 452 29.32 8.56 -54.72
C GLN A 452 28.05 7.98 -55.31
N PHE A 453 27.92 6.64 -55.35
CA PHE A 453 26.81 5.89 -55.90
C PHE A 453 26.40 4.78 -54.96
N ASN A 454 25.15 4.32 -55.11
CA ASN A 454 24.65 3.21 -54.32
C ASN A 454 24.85 1.87 -55.05
N CYS A 455 25.50 0.89 -54.41
CA CYS A 455 25.69 -0.43 -54.89
C CYS A 455 24.76 -1.42 -54.15
N TYR A 456 24.11 -2.31 -54.87
CA TYR A 456 23.15 -3.28 -54.35
C TYR A 456 23.51 -4.69 -54.80
N ARG A 457 23.18 -5.70 -53.97
CA ARG A 457 23.20 -7.12 -54.40
C ARG A 457 21.76 -7.61 -54.56
N LEU A 458 21.38 -8.08 -55.75
CA LEU A 458 20.04 -8.58 -56.01
C LEU A 458 19.85 -10.06 -55.67
N GLY A 459 20.94 -10.84 -55.70
CA GLY A 459 21.01 -12.25 -55.36
C GLY A 459 22.11 -12.96 -56.16
N GLY A 460 22.62 -14.12 -55.68
CA GLY A 460 23.69 -14.82 -56.35
C GLY A 460 24.92 -13.92 -56.57
N ASP A 461 25.37 -13.83 -57.82
CA ASP A 461 26.48 -13.00 -58.30
C ASP A 461 26.00 -11.70 -59.01
N GLU A 462 24.73 -11.34 -58.84
CA GLU A 462 24.09 -10.18 -59.47
C GLU A 462 24.20 -8.93 -58.58
N PHE A 463 24.83 -7.89 -59.09
CA PHE A 463 24.98 -6.61 -58.43
C PHE A 463 24.41 -5.48 -59.32
N VAL A 464 23.93 -4.44 -58.68
CA VAL A 464 23.40 -3.26 -59.37
C VAL A 464 23.97 -1.99 -58.75
N ILE A 465 24.33 -1.03 -59.62
CA ILE A 465 24.75 0.31 -59.20
C ILE A 465 23.78 1.31 -59.80
N ILE A 466 23.25 2.22 -58.94
CA ILE A 466 22.47 3.38 -59.36
C ILE A 466 23.46 4.55 -59.47
N VAL A 467 23.57 5.12 -60.66
CA VAL A 467 24.37 6.32 -60.96
C VAL A 467 23.35 7.47 -61.22
N ASP A 468 23.23 8.34 -60.29
CA ASP A 468 22.38 9.53 -60.39
C ASP A 468 23.06 10.70 -61.09
N LYS A 469 22.26 11.69 -61.57
CA LYS A 469 22.73 12.92 -62.21
C LYS A 469 23.73 12.62 -63.35
N VAL A 470 23.28 11.84 -64.30
CA VAL A 470 24.02 11.61 -65.53
C VAL A 470 23.62 12.70 -66.53
N ASP A 471 24.37 13.79 -66.54
CA ASP A 471 24.11 14.99 -67.37
C ASP A 471 24.88 14.97 -68.68
N ASP A 472 25.82 14.07 -68.87
CA ASP A 472 26.70 13.93 -70.02
C ASP A 472 26.30 12.81 -71.01
N TYR A 473 25.04 12.27 -70.88
CA TYR A 473 24.58 11.22 -71.76
C TYR A 473 24.28 11.74 -73.16
N LYS A 474 25.19 11.48 -74.08
CA LYS A 474 25.10 11.86 -75.50
C LYS A 474 25.51 10.72 -76.40
N ASP A 475 24.91 10.65 -77.58
CA ASP A 475 25.26 9.65 -78.59
C ASP A 475 25.27 8.19 -78.10
N GLY A 476 24.49 7.93 -77.03
CA GLY A 476 24.37 6.56 -76.48
C GLY A 476 25.42 6.22 -75.44
N SER A 477 26.21 7.13 -74.93
CA SER A 477 27.23 6.90 -73.91
C SER A 477 27.40 8.08 -72.95
N SER A 478 28.02 7.83 -71.79
CA SER A 478 28.33 8.83 -70.77
C SER A 478 29.74 8.62 -70.29
N GLU A 479 30.51 9.70 -70.20
CA GLU A 479 31.91 9.65 -69.70
C GLU A 479 31.94 9.24 -68.24
N LYS A 480 30.99 9.70 -67.44
CA LYS A 480 30.84 9.34 -66.04
C LYS A 480 30.67 7.83 -65.82
N ILE A 481 29.80 7.22 -66.61
CA ILE A 481 29.53 5.79 -66.57
C ILE A 481 30.74 5.01 -67.06
N LEU A 482 31.39 5.40 -68.16
CA LEU A 482 32.57 4.76 -68.69
C LEU A 482 33.73 4.76 -67.71
N LYS A 483 33.99 5.88 -67.03
CA LYS A 483 34.99 5.94 -65.96
C LYS A 483 34.74 4.95 -64.82
N LEU A 484 33.50 4.81 -64.39
CA LEU A 484 33.13 3.85 -63.36
C LEU A 484 33.33 2.40 -63.83
N ILE A 485 32.88 2.10 -65.06
CA ILE A 485 33.03 0.72 -65.62
C ILE A 485 34.50 0.35 -65.74
N TYR A 486 35.35 1.23 -66.30
CA TYR A 486 36.79 0.95 -66.43
C TYR A 486 37.44 0.80 -65.03
N ALA A 487 37.05 1.63 -64.05
CA ALA A 487 37.54 1.46 -62.70
C ALA A 487 37.16 0.09 -62.09
N ILE A 488 35.94 -0.41 -62.31
CA ILE A 488 35.48 -1.71 -61.89
C ILE A 488 36.31 -2.79 -62.58
N GLN A 489 36.43 -2.76 -63.91
CA GLN A 489 37.18 -3.76 -64.66
C GLN A 489 38.65 -3.79 -64.29
N ASP A 490 39.30 -2.67 -64.10
CA ASP A 490 40.70 -2.60 -63.69
C ASP A 490 40.91 -3.10 -62.26
N THR A 491 39.97 -2.80 -61.35
CA THR A 491 40.01 -3.31 -59.97
C THR A 491 39.85 -4.84 -59.93
N LEU A 492 38.95 -5.41 -60.74
CA LEU A 492 38.74 -6.84 -60.81
C LEU A 492 39.94 -7.56 -61.45
N LYS A 493 40.60 -6.99 -62.43
CA LYS A 493 41.85 -7.53 -63.06
C LYS A 493 42.99 -7.68 -62.06
N ILE A 494 43.09 -6.83 -61.05
CA ILE A 494 44.10 -6.93 -59.98
C ILE A 494 43.87 -8.23 -59.19
N GLY A 495 42.63 -8.62 -59.02
CA GLY A 495 42.25 -9.79 -58.28
C GLY A 495 42.49 -9.70 -56.77
N TRP A 496 42.26 -10.82 -56.10
CA TRP A 496 42.46 -10.97 -54.64
C TRP A 496 42.71 -12.41 -54.24
N MET A 497 43.36 -12.58 -53.09
CA MET A 497 43.59 -13.91 -52.51
C MET A 497 42.42 -14.34 -51.66
N ILE A 498 42.02 -15.62 -51.76
CA ILE A 498 41.14 -16.34 -50.84
C ILE A 498 41.87 -17.63 -50.46
N GLY A 499 42.31 -17.72 -49.19
CA GLY A 499 43.26 -18.77 -48.81
C GLY A 499 44.55 -18.67 -49.66
N ASP A 500 44.94 -19.76 -50.25
CA ASP A 500 46.14 -19.85 -51.09
C ASP A 500 45.85 -19.64 -52.60
N HIS A 501 44.62 -19.29 -52.99
CA HIS A 501 44.23 -19.12 -54.38
C HIS A 501 44.05 -17.66 -54.76
N LEU A 502 44.69 -17.26 -55.87
CA LEU A 502 44.48 -15.95 -56.48
C LEU A 502 43.30 -16.01 -57.45
N PHE A 503 42.34 -15.16 -57.22
CA PHE A 503 41.15 -14.97 -58.07
C PHE A 503 41.30 -13.66 -58.87
N THR A 504 41.18 -13.73 -60.18
CA THR A 504 41.17 -12.57 -61.09
C THR A 504 39.90 -12.58 -61.92
N PRO A 505 38.77 -12.24 -61.26
CA PRO A 505 37.46 -12.36 -61.92
C PRO A 505 37.29 -11.32 -63.02
N THR A 506 36.41 -11.62 -63.94
CA THR A 506 35.85 -10.66 -64.86
C THR A 506 34.34 -10.47 -64.58
N SER A 507 33.76 -9.43 -65.13
CA SER A 507 32.33 -9.17 -65.05
C SER A 507 31.74 -8.77 -66.39
N SER A 508 30.55 -9.25 -66.61
CA SER A 508 29.69 -8.77 -67.69
C SER A 508 28.75 -7.69 -67.17
N ILE A 509 28.53 -6.65 -67.94
CA ILE A 509 27.78 -5.46 -67.48
C ILE A 509 26.72 -5.03 -68.50
N GLY A 510 25.48 -4.83 -68.05
CA GLY A 510 24.41 -4.26 -68.84
C GLY A 510 24.01 -2.89 -68.28
N ILE A 511 23.72 -1.93 -69.13
CA ILE A 511 23.43 -0.56 -68.77
C ILE A 511 22.11 -0.10 -69.35
N SER A 512 21.18 0.38 -68.51
CA SER A 512 19.97 1.07 -68.94
C SER A 512 19.91 2.51 -68.39
N ILE A 513 19.28 3.39 -69.11
CA ILE A 513 19.24 4.82 -68.82
C ILE A 513 17.78 5.28 -68.67
N TYR A 514 17.46 5.81 -67.51
CA TYR A 514 16.18 6.53 -67.29
C TYR A 514 16.30 7.95 -67.88
N PRO A 515 15.28 8.49 -68.52
CA PRO A 515 14.02 7.85 -68.93
C PRO A 515 14.06 7.16 -70.32
N HIS A 516 15.21 7.05 -70.94
CA HIS A 516 15.38 6.62 -72.35
C HIS A 516 14.99 5.17 -72.57
N ASP A 517 15.46 4.27 -71.68
CA ASP A 517 15.28 2.83 -71.81
C ASP A 517 14.09 2.27 -71.02
N GLY A 518 13.52 3.06 -70.12
CA GLY A 518 12.36 2.68 -69.32
C GLY A 518 11.93 3.82 -68.37
N LYS A 519 10.69 3.75 -67.89
CA LYS A 519 10.10 4.73 -66.96
C LYS A 519 9.77 4.11 -65.59
N SER A 520 9.88 2.80 -65.48
CA SER A 520 9.66 2.07 -64.22
C SER A 520 10.92 1.29 -63.80
N VAL A 521 10.99 0.91 -62.53
CA VAL A 521 12.08 0.09 -61.95
C VAL A 521 12.22 -1.22 -62.76
N ASP A 522 11.11 -1.91 -63.01
CA ASP A 522 11.08 -3.20 -63.68
C ASP A 522 11.49 -3.08 -65.14
N GLU A 523 11.06 -2.05 -65.87
CA GLU A 523 11.50 -1.80 -67.25
C GLU A 523 13.01 -1.56 -67.32
N LEU A 524 13.56 -0.72 -66.44
CA LEU A 524 14.98 -0.41 -66.43
C LEU A 524 15.82 -1.65 -66.11
N LEU A 525 15.36 -2.43 -65.11
CA LEU A 525 16.04 -3.66 -64.73
C LEU A 525 16.03 -4.69 -65.82
N ASP A 526 14.88 -4.91 -66.48
CA ASP A 526 14.76 -5.84 -67.61
C ASP A 526 15.63 -5.44 -68.81
N LYS A 527 15.70 -4.12 -69.10
CA LYS A 527 16.56 -3.59 -70.15
C LYS A 527 18.04 -3.74 -69.85
N ALA A 528 18.45 -3.49 -68.59
CA ALA A 528 19.83 -3.70 -68.15
C ALA A 528 20.20 -5.20 -68.19
N ASP A 529 19.32 -6.11 -67.79
CA ASP A 529 19.53 -7.56 -67.89
C ASP A 529 19.68 -8.05 -69.34
N GLN A 530 18.83 -7.56 -70.26
CA GLN A 530 18.97 -7.85 -71.70
C GLN A 530 20.31 -7.41 -72.25
N ALA A 531 20.81 -6.24 -71.87
CA ALA A 531 22.12 -5.76 -72.26
C ALA A 531 23.28 -6.62 -71.62
N LEU A 532 23.14 -6.99 -70.36
CA LEU A 532 24.04 -7.88 -69.67
C LEU A 532 24.13 -9.26 -70.36
N TYR A 533 22.98 -9.83 -70.69
CA TYR A 533 22.94 -11.10 -71.40
C TYR A 533 23.62 -11.03 -72.78
N ALA A 534 23.44 -9.91 -73.49
CA ALA A 534 24.14 -9.70 -74.76
C ALA A 534 25.66 -9.54 -74.57
N ALA A 535 26.10 -8.85 -73.51
CA ALA A 535 27.52 -8.73 -73.15
C ALA A 535 28.17 -10.12 -72.88
N LYS A 536 27.45 -10.98 -72.15
CA LYS A 536 27.88 -12.37 -71.91
C LYS A 536 28.03 -13.19 -73.22
N LYS A 537 27.12 -13.01 -74.17
CA LYS A 537 27.20 -13.68 -75.49
C LYS A 537 28.34 -13.21 -76.38
N LEU A 538 28.78 -11.97 -76.25
CA LEU A 538 29.89 -11.39 -76.99
C LEU A 538 31.28 -11.81 -76.42
N GLY A 539 31.33 -12.72 -75.45
CA GLY A 539 32.58 -13.30 -74.97
C GLY A 539 32.92 -12.93 -73.52
N LYS A 540 31.94 -12.42 -72.75
CA LYS A 540 32.11 -11.97 -71.34
C LYS A 540 33.11 -10.84 -71.20
N ASN A 541 33.41 -10.42 -69.95
CA ASN A 541 34.33 -9.30 -69.61
C ASN A 541 34.05 -8.07 -70.49
N ASN A 542 32.84 -7.73 -70.68
CA ASN A 542 32.37 -6.70 -71.60
C ASN A 542 31.18 -5.91 -70.99
N PHE A 543 30.88 -4.76 -71.55
CA PHE A 543 29.69 -4.00 -71.16
C PHE A 543 28.91 -3.55 -72.41
N LEU A 544 27.57 -3.49 -72.29
CA LEU A 544 26.73 -3.00 -73.32
C LEU A 544 25.65 -2.03 -72.75
N TYR A 545 25.36 -1.01 -73.52
CA TYR A 545 24.16 -0.20 -73.34
C TYR A 545 22.95 -0.83 -74.03
N THR A 546 21.76 -0.62 -73.52
CA THR A 546 20.53 -1.18 -74.11
C THR A 546 20.33 -0.82 -75.57
N ASN A 547 20.68 0.37 -75.98
CA ASN A 547 20.58 0.86 -77.36
C ASN A 547 21.51 0.10 -78.34
N ALA A 548 22.61 -0.47 -77.87
CA ALA A 548 23.52 -1.25 -78.69
C ALA A 548 23.01 -2.66 -78.99
N VAL A 549 22.01 -3.15 -78.26
CA VAL A 549 21.39 -4.49 -78.46
C VAL A 549 20.30 -4.45 -79.54
N GLN A 550 19.76 -3.29 -79.86
CA GLN A 550 18.65 -3.10 -80.83
C GLN A 550 19.13 -2.91 -82.26
N ASN A 551 20.41 -2.71 -82.50
CA ASN A 551 21.06 -2.63 -83.81
C ASN A 551 21.82 -3.95 -84.14
#